data_ed0d2f6b22d03e128005ab311541589b
#
_entry.id   ed0d2f6b22d03e128005ab311541589b
#
_cell.length_a   1.000
_cell.length_b   1.000
_cell.length_c   1.000
_cell.angle_alpha   90.00
_cell.angle_beta   90.00
_cell.angle_gamma   90.00
#
_symmetry.space_group_name_H-M   'P 1'
#
loop_
_entity.id
_entity.type
_entity.pdbx_description
1 polymer ?
#
loop_
_entity_poly.entity_id
_entity_poly.type
_entity_poly.pdbx_seq_one_letter_code
_entity_poly.pdbx_strand_id
1 'polypeptide(L)'
;MNDEQAIALALAEAQQAGGRGEVPVGAVLLSAAGEVLARDGNRILEKKDPTAHAEMLVIRAAAAALANERLTGATLYVSLEPCAMCAGAIAMARVSRVVFAAEDPKGGAILHGPRFFEQPTCHHRPEIARAGDAAAAGNVLKEFFRARRS
;
A
#
# COMPACT_ATOMS: atom_id res chain seq x y z
N MET A 1 3.19 -1.20 -17.85
CA MET A 1 2.87 -2.28 -16.87
C MET A 1 1.38 -2.20 -16.55
N ASN A 2 0.70 -3.34 -16.58
CA ASN A 2 -0.72 -3.39 -16.24
C ASN A 2 -0.93 -3.60 -14.73
N ASP A 3 -2.18 -3.55 -14.28
CA ASP A 3 -2.51 -3.69 -12.85
C ASP A 3 -2.03 -5.02 -12.26
N GLU A 4 -2.19 -6.13 -13.00
CA GLU A 4 -1.76 -7.45 -12.55
C GLU A 4 -0.25 -7.51 -12.33
N GLN A 5 0.52 -6.95 -13.24
CA GLN A 5 1.98 -6.91 -13.15
C GLN A 5 2.44 -6.05 -11.97
N ALA A 6 1.81 -4.89 -11.76
CA ALA A 6 2.14 -3.98 -10.68
C ALA A 6 1.79 -4.60 -9.31
N ILE A 7 0.64 -5.26 -9.20
CA ILE A 7 0.27 -5.98 -7.96
C ILE A 7 1.25 -7.13 -7.70
N ALA A 8 1.72 -7.82 -8.73
CA ALA A 8 2.72 -8.88 -8.55
C ALA A 8 4.03 -8.32 -7.94
N LEU A 9 4.44 -7.12 -8.34
CA LEU A 9 5.58 -6.45 -7.70
C LEU A 9 5.30 -6.10 -6.24
N ALA A 10 4.11 -5.60 -5.93
CA ALA A 10 3.71 -5.30 -4.56
C ALA A 10 3.73 -6.57 -3.69
N LEU A 11 3.23 -7.69 -4.23
CA LEU A 11 3.26 -8.97 -3.52
C LEU A 11 4.70 -9.46 -3.30
N ALA A 12 5.59 -9.27 -4.28
CA ALA A 12 7.01 -9.61 -4.12
C ALA A 12 7.64 -8.80 -2.97
N GLU A 13 7.32 -7.51 -2.87
CA GLU A 13 7.78 -6.67 -1.75
C GLU A 13 7.20 -7.14 -0.42
N ALA A 14 5.94 -7.59 -0.40
CA ALA A 14 5.32 -8.18 0.79
C ALA A 14 6.07 -9.43 1.24
N GLN A 15 6.41 -10.32 0.32
CA GLN A 15 7.14 -11.55 0.62
C GLN A 15 8.53 -11.24 1.17
N GLN A 16 9.23 -10.26 0.61
CA GLN A 16 10.54 -9.83 1.11
C GLN A 16 10.43 -9.23 2.52
N ALA A 17 9.39 -8.44 2.78
CA ALA A 17 9.13 -7.90 4.12
C ALA A 17 8.94 -9.02 5.13
N GLY A 18 8.13 -10.04 4.79
CA GLY A 18 7.93 -11.21 5.63
C GLY A 18 9.23 -11.95 5.91
N GLY A 19 10.11 -12.06 4.91
CA GLY A 19 11.42 -12.66 5.05
C GLY A 19 12.36 -11.89 5.98
N ARG A 20 12.11 -10.59 6.17
CA ARG A 20 12.85 -9.74 7.13
C ARG A 20 12.21 -9.74 8.53
N GLY A 21 11.12 -10.44 8.74
CA GLY A 21 10.39 -10.43 10.02
C GLY A 21 9.37 -9.31 10.15
N GLU A 22 9.11 -8.56 9.08
CA GLU A 22 8.09 -7.52 9.04
C GLU A 22 6.74 -8.11 8.63
N VAL A 23 5.65 -7.48 9.04
CA VAL A 23 4.33 -7.88 8.54
C VAL A 23 4.33 -7.77 7.01
N PRO A 24 3.96 -8.84 6.27
CA PRO A 24 4.16 -8.90 4.82
C PRO A 24 3.10 -8.10 4.05
N VAL A 25 3.34 -6.81 3.96
CA VAL A 25 2.61 -5.88 3.11
C VAL A 25 3.61 -5.17 2.21
N GLY A 26 3.30 -5.09 0.93
CA GLY A 26 4.15 -4.45 -0.06
C GLY A 26 3.37 -3.46 -0.90
N ALA A 27 4.09 -2.47 -1.43
CA ALA A 27 3.51 -1.42 -2.26
C ALA A 27 4.42 -1.01 -3.40
N VAL A 28 3.82 -0.55 -4.49
CA VAL A 28 4.50 0.01 -5.67
C VAL A 28 3.75 1.26 -6.08
N LEU A 29 4.48 2.33 -6.35
CA LEU A 29 3.89 3.57 -6.85
C LEU A 29 4.38 3.82 -8.28
N LEU A 30 3.44 3.93 -9.22
CA LEU A 30 3.73 4.26 -10.62
C LEU A 30 3.37 5.71 -10.90
N SER A 31 4.19 6.38 -11.73
CA SER A 31 3.88 7.71 -12.23
C SER A 31 2.70 7.67 -13.21
N ALA A 32 2.21 8.85 -13.60
CA ALA A 32 1.20 8.98 -14.64
C ALA A 32 1.66 8.36 -15.97
N ALA A 33 2.97 8.36 -16.23
CA ALA A 33 3.56 7.74 -17.43
C ALA A 33 3.78 6.23 -17.28
N GLY A 34 3.46 5.65 -16.12
CA GLY A 34 3.62 4.22 -15.88
C GLY A 34 5.02 3.80 -15.41
N GLU A 35 5.85 4.75 -15.01
CA GLU A 35 7.19 4.43 -14.48
C GLU A 35 7.12 4.12 -12.99
N VAL A 36 7.91 3.13 -12.53
CA VAL A 36 8.02 2.81 -11.11
C VAL A 36 8.78 3.94 -10.40
N LEU A 37 8.07 4.71 -9.57
CA LEU A 37 8.68 5.78 -8.78
C LEU A 37 9.29 5.24 -7.49
N ALA A 38 8.66 4.24 -6.88
CA ALA A 38 9.14 3.60 -5.66
C ALA A 38 8.45 2.26 -5.48
N ARG A 39 9.12 1.35 -4.77
CA ARG A 39 8.54 0.09 -4.33
C ARG A 39 9.20 -0.30 -3.02
N ASP A 40 8.41 -0.82 -2.07
CA ASP A 40 8.93 -1.24 -0.76
C ASP A 40 7.90 -2.11 -0.04
N GLY A 41 8.36 -2.77 1.03
CA GLY A 41 7.52 -3.47 1.99
C GLY A 41 7.66 -2.84 3.36
N ASN A 42 6.84 -3.28 4.32
CA ASN A 42 6.88 -2.78 5.69
C ASN A 42 8.29 -2.85 6.28
N ARG A 43 8.69 -1.80 7.01
CA ARG A 43 9.98 -1.70 7.71
C ARG A 43 9.82 -1.10 9.11
N ILE A 44 8.73 -1.43 9.78
CA ILE A 44 8.37 -0.91 11.10
C ILE A 44 9.45 -1.26 12.14
N LEU A 45 9.85 -2.54 12.16
CA LEU A 45 10.87 -3.03 13.11
C LEU A 45 12.25 -2.54 12.73
N GLU A 46 12.60 -2.61 11.45
CA GLU A 46 13.91 -2.18 10.95
C GLU A 46 14.19 -0.72 11.28
N LYS A 47 13.21 0.15 11.01
CA LYS A 47 13.36 1.61 11.22
C LYS A 47 12.95 2.07 12.60
N LYS A 48 12.42 1.18 13.45
CA LYS A 48 11.84 1.53 14.74
C LYS A 48 10.86 2.71 14.60
N ASP A 49 10.02 2.60 13.56
CA ASP A 49 9.06 3.62 13.17
C ASP A 49 7.69 2.96 12.97
N PRO A 50 6.72 3.22 13.87
CA PRO A 50 5.39 2.60 13.77
C PRO A 50 4.62 3.02 12.52
N THR A 51 5.05 4.09 11.84
CA THR A 51 4.42 4.57 10.61
C THR A 51 5.08 4.04 9.34
N ALA A 52 6.14 3.22 9.44
CA ALA A 52 6.88 2.72 8.29
C ALA A 52 6.15 1.57 7.57
N HIS A 53 4.89 1.80 7.24
CA HIS A 53 4.09 0.93 6.37
C HIS A 53 4.58 1.08 4.94
N ALA A 54 4.42 0.03 4.13
CA ALA A 54 4.85 0.04 2.73
C ALA A 54 4.34 1.26 1.96
N GLU A 55 3.07 1.60 2.15
CA GLU A 55 2.43 2.73 1.48
C GLU A 55 3.09 4.06 1.86
N MET A 56 3.37 4.25 3.15
CA MET A 56 4.05 5.47 3.64
C MET A 56 5.44 5.61 3.04
N LEU A 57 6.18 4.50 2.98
CA LEU A 57 7.54 4.48 2.45
C LEU A 57 7.59 4.85 0.97
N VAL A 58 6.71 4.27 0.15
CA VAL A 58 6.71 4.57 -1.28
C VAL A 58 6.21 5.99 -1.57
N ILE A 59 5.24 6.50 -0.80
CA ILE A 59 4.78 7.89 -0.93
C ILE A 59 5.93 8.86 -0.64
N ARG A 60 6.64 8.66 0.46
CA ARG A 60 7.79 9.50 0.84
C ARG A 60 8.89 9.45 -0.21
N ALA A 61 9.25 8.26 -0.67
CA ALA A 61 10.30 8.09 -1.66
C ALA A 61 9.94 8.73 -3.00
N ALA A 62 8.70 8.56 -3.45
CA ALA A 62 8.23 9.14 -4.71
C ALA A 62 8.18 10.68 -4.64
N ALA A 63 7.68 11.23 -3.53
CA ALA A 63 7.62 12.68 -3.33
C ALA A 63 9.02 13.28 -3.34
N ALA A 64 9.99 12.63 -2.70
CA ALA A 64 11.38 13.08 -2.70
C ALA A 64 11.98 13.01 -4.10
N ALA A 65 11.76 11.92 -4.84
CA ALA A 65 12.29 11.74 -6.19
C ALA A 65 11.73 12.77 -7.17
N LEU A 66 10.45 13.11 -7.05
CA LEU A 66 9.78 14.10 -7.90
C LEU A 66 9.98 15.54 -7.40
N ALA A 67 10.53 15.71 -6.21
CA ALA A 67 10.62 17.01 -5.50
C ALA A 67 9.25 17.70 -5.46
N ASN A 68 8.20 16.92 -5.17
CA ASN A 68 6.82 17.38 -5.18
C ASN A 68 6.00 16.57 -4.19
N GLU A 69 5.33 17.24 -3.25
CA GLU A 69 4.45 16.60 -2.27
C GLU A 69 3.15 16.08 -2.89
N ARG A 70 2.82 16.51 -4.10
CA ARG A 70 1.64 16.06 -4.83
C ARG A 70 2.03 15.04 -5.90
N LEU A 71 1.49 13.84 -5.79
CA LEU A 71 1.76 12.73 -6.70
C LEU A 71 0.63 12.62 -7.73
N THR A 72 0.28 13.74 -8.34
CA THR A 72 -0.83 13.85 -9.30
C THR A 72 -0.62 12.89 -10.46
N GLY A 73 -1.67 12.12 -10.78
CA GLY A 73 -1.63 11.12 -11.86
C GLY A 73 -1.02 9.78 -11.46
N ALA A 74 -0.44 9.68 -10.25
CA ALA A 74 0.18 8.44 -9.79
C ALA A 74 -0.85 7.39 -9.39
N THR A 75 -0.48 6.12 -9.54
CA THR A 75 -1.26 4.98 -9.05
C THR A 75 -0.47 4.24 -7.99
N LEU A 76 -1.10 3.98 -6.86
CA LEU A 76 -0.53 3.18 -5.78
C LEU A 76 -1.10 1.76 -5.85
N TYR A 77 -0.21 0.79 -5.89
CA TYR A 77 -0.56 -0.63 -5.82
C TYR A 77 -0.09 -1.18 -4.49
N VAL A 78 -0.95 -1.88 -3.79
CA VAL A 78 -0.64 -2.44 -2.47
C VAL A 78 -1.24 -3.84 -2.32
N SER A 79 -0.53 -4.72 -1.65
CA SER A 79 -0.96 -6.12 -1.49
C SER A 79 -2.19 -6.26 -0.59
N LEU A 80 -2.39 -5.32 0.33
CA LEU A 80 -3.47 -5.33 1.31
C LEU A 80 -4.15 -3.97 1.36
N GLU A 81 -5.47 -3.96 1.57
CA GLU A 81 -6.25 -2.73 1.75
C GLU A 81 -5.58 -1.80 2.77
N PRO A 82 -5.30 -0.54 2.40
CA PRO A 82 -4.65 0.42 3.31
C PRO A 82 -5.44 0.70 4.59
N CYS A 83 -4.71 0.91 5.68
CA CYS A 83 -5.26 1.35 6.96
C CYS A 83 -5.61 2.85 6.94
N ALA A 84 -6.19 3.35 8.03
CA ALA A 84 -6.62 4.76 8.12
C ALA A 84 -5.47 5.75 7.96
N MET A 85 -4.32 5.47 8.58
CA MET A 85 -3.13 6.33 8.44
C MET A 85 -2.69 6.43 6.99
N CYS A 86 -2.56 5.29 6.31
CA CYS A 86 -2.12 5.25 4.92
C CYS A 86 -3.16 5.87 3.98
N ALA A 87 -4.45 5.65 4.21
CA ALA A 87 -5.51 6.29 3.44
C ALA A 87 -5.43 7.81 3.56
N GLY A 88 -5.17 8.33 4.76
CA GLY A 88 -4.96 9.76 4.98
C GLY A 88 -3.77 10.29 4.21
N ALA A 89 -2.63 9.58 4.25
CA ALA A 89 -1.43 9.95 3.51
C ALA A 89 -1.66 9.95 2.00
N ILE A 90 -2.38 8.95 1.48
CA ILE A 90 -2.76 8.84 0.07
C ILE A 90 -3.54 10.08 -0.36
N ALA A 91 -4.53 10.49 0.43
CA ALA A 91 -5.34 11.69 0.13
C ALA A 91 -4.46 12.96 0.17
N MET A 92 -3.61 13.11 1.17
CA MET A 92 -2.72 14.26 1.28
C MET A 92 -1.74 14.35 0.12
N ALA A 93 -1.23 13.21 -0.34
CA ALA A 93 -0.31 13.14 -1.48
C ALA A 93 -0.99 13.30 -2.83
N ARG A 94 -2.32 13.33 -2.90
CA ARG A 94 -3.10 13.47 -4.13
C ARG A 94 -2.88 12.32 -5.10
N VAL A 95 -2.65 11.11 -4.59
CA VAL A 95 -2.58 9.90 -5.43
C VAL A 95 -3.89 9.76 -6.19
N SER A 96 -3.81 9.51 -7.49
CA SER A 96 -5.00 9.50 -8.36
C SER A 96 -5.78 8.20 -8.32
N ARG A 97 -5.08 7.08 -8.07
CA ARG A 97 -5.72 5.76 -8.10
C ARG A 97 -5.04 4.83 -7.11
N VAL A 98 -5.84 4.03 -6.40
CA VAL A 98 -5.35 3.01 -5.47
C VAL A 98 -5.90 1.65 -5.90
N VAL A 99 -5.00 0.69 -6.07
CA VAL A 99 -5.34 -0.69 -6.43
C VAL A 99 -4.80 -1.62 -5.35
N PHE A 100 -5.63 -2.48 -4.78
CA PHE A 100 -5.16 -3.44 -3.79
C PHE A 100 -5.66 -4.85 -4.09
N ALA A 101 -4.90 -5.85 -3.62
CA ALA A 101 -5.21 -7.25 -3.89
C ALA A 101 -6.18 -7.82 -2.88
N ALA A 102 -5.86 -7.78 -1.59
CA ALA A 102 -6.69 -8.37 -0.54
C ALA A 102 -7.40 -7.29 0.27
N GLU A 103 -8.64 -7.57 0.65
CA GLU A 103 -9.38 -6.74 1.61
C GLU A 103 -8.89 -7.02 3.02
N ASP A 104 -8.98 -6.03 3.90
CA ASP A 104 -8.66 -6.16 5.32
C ASP A 104 -9.86 -5.73 6.17
N PRO A 105 -10.77 -6.66 6.51
CA PRO A 105 -11.94 -6.33 7.31
C PRO A 105 -11.63 -5.82 8.71
N LYS A 106 -10.44 -6.13 9.24
CA LYS A 106 -10.05 -5.74 10.61
C LYS A 106 -9.32 -4.41 10.68
N GLY A 107 -8.42 -4.15 9.73
CA GLY A 107 -7.56 -2.97 9.77
C GLY A 107 -7.71 -2.04 8.59
N GLY A 108 -8.44 -2.43 7.56
CA GLY A 108 -8.64 -1.61 6.38
C GLY A 108 -9.50 -0.38 6.62
N ALA A 109 -9.31 0.63 5.77
CA ALA A 109 -10.00 1.90 5.92
C ALA A 109 -10.54 2.45 4.60
N ILE A 110 -10.62 1.63 3.56
CA ILE A 110 -11.18 2.02 2.26
C ILE A 110 -12.57 1.43 2.08
N LEU A 111 -12.69 0.10 2.10
CA LEU A 111 -13.96 -0.63 2.00
C LEU A 111 -14.52 -1.01 3.36
N HIS A 112 -13.71 -0.91 4.40
CA HIS A 112 -14.01 -1.30 5.77
C HIS A 112 -13.68 -0.16 6.73
N GLY A 113 -13.94 -0.37 8.00
CA GLY A 113 -13.61 0.59 9.05
C GLY A 113 -14.20 1.98 8.79
N PRO A 114 -13.39 3.04 8.92
CA PRO A 114 -13.89 4.41 8.76
C PRO A 114 -14.22 4.78 7.31
N ARG A 115 -13.90 3.96 6.32
CA ARG A 115 -14.11 4.29 4.90
C ARG A 115 -13.64 5.72 4.61
N PHE A 116 -12.33 5.92 4.77
CA PHE A 116 -11.72 7.24 4.84
C PHE A 116 -12.09 8.14 3.66
N PHE A 117 -12.10 7.59 2.45
CA PHE A 117 -12.38 8.41 1.25
C PHE A 117 -13.85 8.79 1.11
N GLU A 118 -14.73 8.23 1.93
CA GLU A 118 -16.16 8.59 1.95
C GLU A 118 -16.48 9.63 3.02
N GLN A 119 -15.51 10.02 3.85
CA GLN A 119 -15.74 10.97 4.93
C GLN A 119 -15.87 12.41 4.40
N PRO A 120 -16.73 13.23 5.03
CA PRO A 120 -16.96 14.60 4.56
C PRO A 120 -15.71 15.49 4.57
N THR A 121 -14.75 15.18 5.45
CA THR A 121 -13.49 15.94 5.58
C THR A 121 -12.38 15.46 4.65
N CYS A 122 -12.62 14.42 3.88
CA CYS A 122 -11.65 13.95 2.89
C CYS A 122 -11.75 14.80 1.62
N HIS A 123 -10.73 15.60 1.35
CA HIS A 123 -10.74 16.57 0.25
C HIS A 123 -10.28 15.99 -1.10
N HIS A 124 -9.59 14.84 -1.09
CA HIS A 124 -9.15 14.18 -2.30
C HIS A 124 -9.53 12.70 -2.24
N ARG A 125 -10.25 12.24 -3.24
CA ARG A 125 -10.74 10.85 -3.31
C ARG A 125 -10.15 10.17 -4.53
N PRO A 126 -9.21 9.25 -4.35
CA PRO A 126 -8.67 8.50 -5.49
C PRO A 126 -9.70 7.53 -6.05
N GLU A 127 -9.51 7.14 -7.30
CA GLU A 127 -10.22 6.00 -7.87
C GLU A 127 -9.74 4.74 -7.15
N ILE A 128 -10.66 3.84 -6.81
CA ILE A 128 -10.36 2.57 -6.11
C ILE A 128 -10.61 1.41 -7.07
N ALA A 129 -9.68 0.48 -7.12
CA ALA A 129 -9.83 -0.75 -7.91
C ALA A 129 -9.20 -1.94 -7.18
N ARG A 130 -9.53 -3.12 -7.65
CA ARG A 130 -9.00 -4.39 -7.15
C ARG A 130 -8.31 -5.11 -8.30
N ALA A 131 -7.18 -5.75 -8.00
CA ALA A 131 -6.46 -6.55 -8.98
C ALA A 131 -5.57 -7.58 -8.28
N GLY A 132 -5.11 -8.56 -9.03
CA GLY A 132 -4.16 -9.54 -8.56
C GLY A 132 -4.80 -10.65 -7.74
N ASP A 133 -3.92 -11.47 -7.16
CA ASP A 133 -4.30 -12.67 -6.41
C ASP A 133 -4.55 -12.33 -4.93
N ALA A 134 -5.80 -12.08 -4.58
CA ALA A 134 -6.21 -11.78 -3.21
C ALA A 134 -5.86 -12.93 -2.25
N ALA A 135 -6.01 -14.18 -2.72
CA ALA A 135 -5.69 -15.35 -1.90
C ALA A 135 -4.20 -15.41 -1.57
N ALA A 136 -3.32 -15.18 -2.55
CA ALA A 136 -1.88 -15.17 -2.33
C ALA A 136 -1.49 -14.08 -1.33
N ALA A 137 -2.03 -12.87 -1.49
CA ALA A 137 -1.77 -11.76 -0.58
C ALA A 137 -2.23 -12.05 0.84
N GLY A 138 -3.42 -12.64 0.99
CA GLY A 138 -3.96 -13.04 2.29
C GLY A 138 -3.21 -14.19 2.93
N ASN A 139 -2.77 -15.17 2.15
CA ASN A 139 -2.04 -16.33 2.65
C ASN A 139 -0.66 -15.97 3.21
N VAL A 140 0.05 -15.06 2.57
CA VAL A 140 1.34 -14.55 3.07
C VAL A 140 1.17 -14.00 4.49
N LEU A 141 0.11 -13.23 4.72
CA LEU A 141 -0.21 -12.68 6.04
C LEU A 141 -0.56 -13.78 7.05
N LYS A 142 -1.42 -14.71 6.67
CA LYS A 142 -1.85 -15.82 7.53
C LYS A 142 -0.65 -16.67 7.98
N GLU A 143 0.23 -17.01 7.07
CA GLU A 143 1.43 -17.81 7.37
C GLU A 143 2.38 -17.06 8.29
N PHE A 144 2.57 -15.76 8.06
CA PHE A 144 3.40 -14.93 8.92
C PHE A 144 2.89 -14.94 10.37
N PHE A 145 1.60 -14.69 10.58
CA PHE A 145 1.03 -14.66 11.93
C PHE A 145 0.98 -16.05 12.56
N ARG A 146 0.71 -17.09 11.78
CA ARG A 146 0.74 -18.47 12.28
C ARG A 146 2.12 -18.83 12.84
N ALA A 147 3.18 -18.52 12.14
CA ALA A 147 4.54 -18.81 12.55
C ALA A 147 4.91 -18.11 13.87
N ARG A 148 4.28 -16.97 14.17
CA ARG A 148 4.59 -16.17 15.37
C ARG A 148 3.73 -16.50 16.57
N ARG A 149 2.70 -17.36 16.42
CA ARG A 149 1.85 -17.82 17.52
C ARG A 149 2.40 -19.06 18.24
N SER A 150 3.34 -19.74 17.63
CA SER A 150 3.93 -20.96 18.19
C SER A 150 5.08 -20.71 19.14
#